data_adfb63fc2fde2dfc0d3d217d36b46fc9
#
_entry.id   adfb63fc2fde2dfc0d3d217d36b46fc9
#
_cell.length_a   1.000
_cell.length_b   1.000
_cell.length_c   1.000
_cell.angle_alpha   90.00
_cell.angle_beta   90.00
_cell.angle_gamma   90.00
#
_symmetry.space_group_name_H-M   'P 1'
#
loop_
_entity.id
_entity.type
_entity.pdbx_description
1 polymer ?
#
loop_
_entity_poly.entity_id
_entity_poly.type
_entity_poly.pdbx_seq_one_letter_code
_entity_poly.pdbx_strand_id
1 'polypeptide(L)'
;MRGTGELLITLGLVVALFLAYELWITDIFQARTQSRLHSRLAATWAVPARPAAPAPPPPAPPLHPALGAGFAVLHIPRLGAGYAPVVVEGVGEEQLQEGPGHYPGTAMPGQIGNFVVSGHRTTYGKPFNRLDELRPGDPLVVEISDRYFVYRMTRSEVVAPTRLDVTYPVPEQLGKTPTSAVMTMTTCNPKYSAKTRLIVFATLDKTVMKAPGVGVPLEPGEG
;
A
#
# COMPACT_ATOMS: atom_id res chain seq x y z
N MET A 1 -18.26 47.93 -12.67
CA MET A 1 -18.03 47.33 -11.34
C MET A 1 -18.90 46.11 -11.00
N ARG A 2 -20.18 46.00 -11.46
CA ARG A 2 -21.00 44.77 -11.23
C ARG A 2 -20.42 43.53 -11.94
N GLY A 3 -20.04 43.57 -13.19
CA GLY A 3 -19.52 42.42 -13.93
C GLY A 3 -18.22 41.83 -13.36
N THR A 4 -17.34 42.65 -12.78
CA THR A 4 -16.09 42.13 -12.16
C THR A 4 -16.41 41.34 -10.89
N GLY A 5 -17.41 41.75 -10.09
CA GLY A 5 -17.84 41.03 -8.90
C GLY A 5 -18.50 39.69 -9.25
N GLU A 6 -19.37 39.66 -10.27
CA GLU A 6 -20.01 38.44 -10.75
C GLU A 6 -18.99 37.44 -11.28
N LEU A 7 -17.97 37.89 -12.04
CA LEU A 7 -16.88 37.02 -12.54
C LEU A 7 -16.08 36.40 -11.38
N LEU A 8 -15.75 37.19 -10.36
CA LEU A 8 -15.02 36.69 -9.20
C LEU A 8 -15.82 35.68 -8.37
N ILE A 9 -17.13 35.89 -8.21
CA ILE A 9 -18.02 34.97 -7.53
C ILE A 9 -18.11 33.64 -8.33
N THR A 10 -18.30 33.74 -9.64
CA THR A 10 -18.36 32.55 -10.50
C THR A 10 -17.04 31.76 -10.46
N LEU A 11 -15.90 32.44 -10.56
CA LEU A 11 -14.59 31.81 -10.45
C LEU A 11 -14.41 31.14 -9.09
N GLY A 12 -14.76 31.82 -7.99
CA GLY A 12 -14.72 31.25 -6.65
C GLY A 12 -15.58 30.01 -6.49
N LEU A 13 -16.79 30.02 -7.05
CA LEU A 13 -17.68 28.86 -7.06
C LEU A 13 -17.10 27.69 -7.86
N VAL A 14 -16.56 27.94 -9.05
CA VAL A 14 -15.91 26.89 -9.87
C VAL A 14 -14.73 26.26 -9.14
N VAL A 15 -13.88 27.08 -8.52
CA VAL A 15 -12.75 26.58 -7.71
C VAL A 15 -13.25 25.75 -6.51
N ALA A 16 -14.28 26.23 -5.80
CA ALA A 16 -14.85 25.48 -4.68
C ALA A 16 -15.45 24.14 -5.10
N LEU A 17 -16.18 24.10 -6.22
CA LEU A 17 -16.73 22.88 -6.78
C LEU A 17 -15.63 21.92 -7.27
N PHE A 18 -14.57 22.44 -7.87
CA PHE A 18 -13.42 21.66 -8.28
C PHE A 18 -12.71 21.02 -7.08
N LEU A 19 -12.49 21.78 -6.01
CA LEU A 19 -11.90 21.26 -4.78
C LEU A 19 -12.80 20.20 -4.12
N ALA A 20 -14.12 20.42 -4.10
CA ALA A 20 -15.06 19.42 -3.61
C ALA A 20 -15.03 18.13 -4.47
N TYR A 21 -14.92 18.26 -5.79
CA TYR A 21 -14.77 17.15 -6.70
C TYR A 21 -13.49 16.35 -6.39
N GLU A 22 -12.34 17.01 -6.34
CA GLU A 22 -11.04 16.36 -6.09
C GLU A 22 -10.96 15.66 -4.72
N LEU A 23 -11.59 16.22 -3.70
CA LEU A 23 -11.47 15.72 -2.33
C LEU A 23 -12.53 14.66 -1.97
N TRP A 24 -13.71 14.68 -2.59
CA TRP A 24 -14.83 13.84 -2.16
C TRP A 24 -15.29 12.86 -3.24
N ILE A 25 -15.37 13.28 -4.49
CA ILE A 25 -15.88 12.42 -5.56
C ILE A 25 -14.85 11.35 -5.93
N THR A 26 -13.56 11.69 -5.93
CA THR A 26 -12.48 10.73 -6.16
C THR A 26 -12.47 9.62 -5.10
N ASP A 27 -12.76 9.94 -3.83
CA ASP A 27 -12.84 8.96 -2.75
C ASP A 27 -13.99 7.94 -2.96
N ILE A 28 -15.15 8.40 -3.48
CA ILE A 28 -16.29 7.52 -3.77
C ILE A 28 -15.98 6.55 -4.92
N PHE A 29 -15.35 7.03 -5.98
CA PHE A 29 -14.95 6.17 -7.11
C PHE A 29 -13.92 5.15 -6.66
N GLN A 30 -12.95 5.57 -5.88
CA GLN A 30 -11.91 4.69 -5.37
C GLN A 30 -12.47 3.63 -4.42
N ALA A 31 -13.42 3.97 -3.54
CA ALA A 31 -14.08 3.00 -2.67
C ALA A 31 -14.81 1.90 -3.48
N ARG A 32 -15.46 2.26 -4.59
CA ARG A 32 -16.10 1.28 -5.50
C ARG A 32 -15.05 0.40 -6.18
N THR A 33 -13.94 0.97 -6.63
CA THR A 33 -12.84 0.23 -7.26
C THR A 33 -12.22 -0.74 -6.26
N GLN A 34 -11.91 -0.31 -5.04
CA GLN A 34 -11.42 -1.17 -3.98
C GLN A 34 -12.40 -2.31 -3.66
N SER A 35 -13.70 -2.04 -3.58
CA SER A 35 -14.72 -3.09 -3.40
C SER A 35 -14.70 -4.13 -4.53
N ARG A 36 -14.55 -3.71 -5.79
CA ARG A 36 -14.42 -4.64 -6.94
C ARG A 36 -13.11 -5.44 -6.86
N LEU A 37 -11.99 -4.82 -6.50
CA LEU A 37 -10.72 -5.51 -6.34
C LEU A 37 -10.78 -6.55 -5.23
N HIS A 38 -11.36 -6.22 -4.08
CA HIS A 38 -11.62 -7.18 -3.00
C HIS A 38 -12.48 -8.36 -3.47
N SER A 39 -13.58 -8.10 -4.17
CA SER A 39 -14.45 -9.15 -4.70
C SER A 39 -13.73 -10.08 -5.69
N ARG A 40 -12.90 -9.52 -6.57
CA ARG A 40 -12.08 -10.31 -7.52
C ARG A 40 -11.04 -11.15 -6.79
N LEU A 41 -10.33 -10.59 -5.83
CA LEU A 41 -9.36 -11.33 -5.01
C LEU A 41 -10.05 -12.47 -4.25
N ALA A 42 -11.16 -12.19 -3.58
CA ALA A 42 -11.92 -13.21 -2.86
C ALA A 42 -12.36 -14.35 -3.78
N ALA A 43 -12.83 -14.05 -4.99
CA ALA A 43 -13.20 -15.05 -5.99
C ALA A 43 -11.98 -15.89 -6.44
N THR A 44 -10.83 -15.24 -6.64
CA THR A 44 -9.58 -15.92 -7.04
C THR A 44 -9.02 -16.78 -5.90
N TRP A 45 -9.12 -16.32 -4.65
CA TRP A 45 -8.61 -17.01 -3.47
C TRP A 45 -9.55 -18.10 -2.94
N ALA A 46 -10.81 -18.11 -3.36
CA ALA A 46 -11.81 -19.13 -2.98
C ALA A 46 -11.59 -20.50 -3.63
N VAL A 47 -10.56 -20.68 -4.45
CA VAL A 47 -10.18 -21.99 -4.97
C VAL A 47 -9.85 -22.92 -3.79
N PRO A 48 -10.44 -24.15 -3.70
CA PRO A 48 -10.36 -25.00 -2.53
C PRO A 48 -8.91 -25.27 -2.12
N ALA A 49 -8.56 -24.92 -0.90
CA ALA A 49 -7.28 -25.29 -0.32
C ALA A 49 -7.18 -26.82 -0.31
N ARG A 50 -6.20 -27.38 -1.01
CA ARG A 50 -5.86 -28.79 -0.92
C ARG A 50 -5.55 -29.12 0.55
N PRO A 51 -6.06 -30.19 1.12
CA PRO A 51 -5.75 -30.56 2.50
C PRO A 51 -4.23 -30.58 2.70
N ALA A 52 -3.74 -29.75 3.62
CA ALA A 52 -2.32 -29.68 3.93
C ALA A 52 -1.90 -30.95 4.66
N ALA A 53 -1.02 -31.73 4.06
CA ALA A 53 -0.21 -32.69 4.80
C ALA A 53 0.74 -31.93 5.76
N PRO A 54 1.15 -32.52 6.91
CA PRO A 54 2.09 -31.88 7.83
C PRO A 54 3.51 -31.91 7.23
N ALA A 55 3.76 -30.95 6.35
CA ALA A 55 5.06 -30.69 5.74
C ALA A 55 5.40 -29.21 5.96
N PRO A 56 6.69 -28.81 6.00
CA PRO A 56 7.04 -27.40 6.02
C PRO A 56 6.33 -26.66 4.89
N PRO A 57 5.85 -25.42 5.12
CA PRO A 57 5.07 -24.70 4.13
C PRO A 57 5.86 -24.63 2.83
N PRO A 58 5.23 -25.00 1.69
CA PRO A 58 5.90 -24.89 0.39
C PRO A 58 6.33 -23.44 0.17
N PRO A 59 7.41 -23.20 -0.59
CA PRO A 59 7.78 -21.84 -1.02
C PRO A 59 6.55 -21.15 -1.59
N ALA A 60 6.39 -19.86 -1.30
CA ALA A 60 5.30 -19.08 -1.88
C ALA A 60 5.36 -19.21 -3.41
N PRO A 61 4.24 -19.50 -4.10
CA PRO A 61 4.23 -19.51 -5.54
C PRO A 61 4.74 -18.17 -6.06
N PRO A 62 5.52 -18.14 -7.15
CA PRO A 62 5.97 -16.89 -7.71
C PRO A 62 4.75 -16.05 -8.10
N LEU A 63 4.55 -14.93 -7.43
CA LEU A 63 3.52 -13.96 -7.78
C LEU A 63 4.03 -13.15 -8.99
N HIS A 64 3.32 -13.23 -10.10
CA HIS A 64 3.55 -12.41 -11.29
C HIS A 64 2.23 -11.73 -11.69
N PRO A 65 1.73 -10.79 -10.89
CA PRO A 65 0.49 -10.10 -11.22
C PRO A 65 0.66 -9.28 -12.51
N ALA A 66 -0.38 -9.28 -13.34
CA ALA A 66 -0.43 -8.39 -14.49
C ALA A 66 -0.54 -6.93 -14.03
N LEU A 67 -0.04 -6.00 -14.84
CA LEU A 67 -0.14 -4.56 -14.57
C LEU A 67 -1.61 -4.18 -14.28
N GLY A 68 -1.84 -3.46 -13.19
CA GLY A 68 -3.17 -3.07 -12.70
C GLY A 68 -3.94 -4.17 -11.96
N ALA A 69 -3.44 -5.41 -11.95
CA ALA A 69 -4.10 -6.47 -11.19
C ALA A 69 -3.89 -6.30 -9.68
N GLY A 70 -4.98 -6.38 -8.91
CA GLY A 70 -4.90 -6.52 -7.46
C GLY A 70 -4.37 -7.91 -7.10
N PHE A 71 -3.44 -8.01 -6.16
CA PHE A 71 -2.81 -9.29 -5.80
C PHE A 71 -2.60 -9.51 -4.31
N ALA A 72 -2.67 -8.46 -3.51
CA ALA A 72 -2.49 -8.52 -2.06
C ALA A 72 -3.42 -7.52 -1.35
N VAL A 73 -3.64 -7.72 -0.06
CA VAL A 73 -4.34 -6.78 0.82
C VAL A 73 -3.36 -6.33 1.90
N LEU A 74 -3.30 -5.02 2.14
CA LEU A 74 -2.42 -4.43 3.14
C LEU A 74 -3.22 -4.07 4.40
N HIS A 75 -2.94 -4.71 5.52
CA HIS A 75 -3.55 -4.41 6.81
C HIS A 75 -2.55 -3.68 7.71
N ILE A 76 -2.96 -2.54 8.25
CA ILE A 76 -2.16 -1.73 9.17
C ILE A 76 -3.05 -1.33 10.35
N PRO A 77 -3.00 -2.07 11.48
CA PRO A 77 -3.91 -1.87 12.62
C PRO A 77 -3.91 -0.44 13.19
N ARG A 78 -2.74 0.20 13.23
CA ARG A 78 -2.63 1.60 13.68
C ARG A 78 -3.47 2.58 12.85
N LEU A 79 -3.70 2.29 11.58
CA LEU A 79 -4.52 3.13 10.71
C LEU A 79 -6.03 2.82 10.82
N GLY A 80 -6.38 1.79 11.56
CA GLY A 80 -7.75 1.37 11.85
C GLY A 80 -8.00 -0.11 11.60
N ALA A 81 -8.92 -0.72 12.35
CA ALA A 81 -9.25 -2.14 12.22
C ALA A 81 -9.80 -2.51 10.83
N GLY A 82 -10.44 -1.57 10.14
CA GLY A 82 -10.94 -1.76 8.77
C GLY A 82 -9.96 -1.32 7.66
N TYR A 83 -8.73 -0.95 8.01
CA TYR A 83 -7.74 -0.54 7.01
C TYR A 83 -7.22 -1.76 6.25
N ALA A 84 -7.69 -1.94 5.03
CA ALA A 84 -7.39 -3.11 4.21
C ALA A 84 -7.39 -2.79 2.69
N PRO A 85 -6.62 -1.79 2.20
CA PRO A 85 -6.58 -1.52 0.78
C PRO A 85 -5.94 -2.66 0.00
N VAL A 86 -6.49 -2.96 -1.19
CA VAL A 86 -5.91 -3.88 -2.14
C VAL A 86 -4.71 -3.22 -2.80
N VAL A 87 -3.58 -3.93 -2.82
CA VAL A 87 -2.36 -3.55 -3.53
C VAL A 87 -2.47 -4.04 -4.97
N VAL A 88 -2.24 -3.12 -5.92
CA VAL A 88 -2.23 -3.41 -7.35
C VAL A 88 -0.79 -3.46 -7.89
N GLU A 89 -0.58 -4.14 -9.01
CA GLU A 89 0.73 -4.12 -9.69
C GLU A 89 0.88 -2.84 -10.49
N GLY A 90 2.00 -2.14 -10.29
CA GLY A 90 2.33 -0.90 -10.99
C GLY A 90 2.12 0.36 -10.15
N VAL A 91 2.87 1.41 -10.51
CA VAL A 91 2.88 2.73 -9.84
C VAL A 91 2.59 3.87 -10.84
N GLY A 92 2.03 3.54 -11.99
CA GLY A 92 1.52 4.54 -12.93
C GLY A 92 0.30 5.28 -12.37
N GLU A 93 -0.07 6.36 -13.03
CA GLU A 93 -1.19 7.20 -12.59
C GLU A 93 -2.48 6.40 -12.47
N GLU A 94 -2.83 5.59 -13.48
CA GLU A 94 -4.03 4.74 -13.47
C GLU A 94 -4.03 3.76 -12.31
N GLN A 95 -2.90 3.08 -12.05
CA GLN A 95 -2.78 2.10 -10.97
C GLN A 95 -2.92 2.74 -9.61
N LEU A 96 -2.25 3.88 -9.40
CA LEU A 96 -2.33 4.60 -8.11
C LEU A 96 -3.71 5.22 -7.83
N GLN A 97 -4.52 5.47 -8.87
CA GLN A 97 -5.92 5.85 -8.69
C GLN A 97 -6.78 4.70 -8.15
N GLU A 98 -6.40 3.45 -8.41
CA GLU A 98 -7.13 2.28 -7.94
C GLU A 98 -6.76 1.88 -6.50
N GLY A 99 -5.51 2.12 -6.08
CA GLY A 99 -5.03 1.78 -4.74
C GLY A 99 -3.53 1.95 -4.54
N PRO A 100 -2.97 1.44 -3.44
CA PRO A 100 -1.53 1.34 -3.30
C PRO A 100 -0.96 0.46 -4.41
N GLY A 101 0.11 0.93 -5.06
CA GLY A 101 0.75 0.24 -6.18
C GLY A 101 2.09 -0.37 -5.80
N HIS A 102 2.31 -1.63 -6.17
CA HIS A 102 3.62 -2.27 -6.10
C HIS A 102 4.54 -1.73 -7.19
N TYR A 103 5.79 -1.45 -6.83
CA TYR A 103 6.79 -0.93 -7.75
C TYR A 103 7.33 -2.08 -8.63
N PRO A 104 7.04 -2.10 -9.94
CA PRO A 104 7.45 -3.21 -10.82
C PRO A 104 8.94 -3.48 -10.75
N GLY A 105 9.32 -4.75 -10.72
CA GLY A 105 10.73 -5.17 -10.64
C GLY A 105 11.32 -5.16 -9.24
N THR A 106 10.61 -4.71 -8.22
CA THR A 106 11.00 -4.89 -6.83
C THR A 106 10.55 -6.27 -6.30
N ALA A 107 11.00 -6.67 -5.12
CA ALA A 107 10.65 -7.97 -4.57
C ALA A 107 9.13 -8.07 -4.30
N MET A 108 8.57 -9.27 -4.44
CA MET A 108 7.20 -9.57 -4.03
C MET A 108 7.12 -9.80 -2.52
N PRO A 109 5.91 -9.75 -1.90
CA PRO A 109 5.76 -9.97 -0.48
C PRO A 109 6.45 -11.25 0.01
N GLY A 110 7.26 -11.15 1.06
CA GLY A 110 7.97 -12.28 1.67
C GLY A 110 9.25 -12.72 0.95
N GLN A 111 9.53 -12.20 -0.24
CA GLN A 111 10.78 -12.50 -0.94
C GLN A 111 11.96 -11.72 -0.35
N ILE A 112 13.14 -12.32 -0.41
CA ILE A 112 14.40 -11.62 -0.09
C ILE A 112 14.57 -10.46 -1.06
N GLY A 113 14.75 -9.26 -0.53
CA GLY A 113 14.76 -8.01 -1.27
C GLY A 113 13.76 -7.01 -0.68
N ASN A 114 13.45 -5.97 -1.44
CA ASN A 114 12.62 -4.86 -1.00
C ASN A 114 11.27 -4.88 -1.71
N PHE A 115 10.21 -5.19 -0.99
CA PHE A 115 8.83 -5.04 -1.46
C PHE A 115 8.42 -3.57 -1.37
N VAL A 116 8.36 -2.87 -2.50
CA VAL A 116 8.11 -1.43 -2.53
C VAL A 116 6.67 -1.14 -2.92
N VAL A 117 5.98 -0.34 -2.11
CA VAL A 117 4.58 0.06 -2.33
C VAL A 117 4.44 1.57 -2.27
N SER A 118 3.89 2.16 -3.32
CA SER A 118 3.56 3.59 -3.39
C SER A 118 2.07 3.83 -3.22
N GLY A 119 1.68 4.96 -2.67
CA GLY A 119 0.27 5.32 -2.54
C GLY A 119 0.04 6.80 -2.35
N HIS A 120 -1.15 7.25 -2.75
CA HIS A 120 -1.55 8.64 -2.59
C HIS A 120 -1.67 9.05 -1.12
N ARG A 121 -1.28 10.33 -0.84
CA ARG A 121 -1.38 10.91 0.50
C ARG A 121 -2.73 11.56 0.76
N THR A 122 -3.33 12.21 -0.25
CA THR A 122 -4.47 13.12 -0.07
C THR A 122 -5.61 12.92 -1.07
N THR A 123 -5.40 12.17 -2.14
CA THR A 123 -6.37 11.91 -3.21
C THR A 123 -6.62 10.42 -3.39
N TYR A 124 -7.63 10.06 -4.18
CA TYR A 124 -7.96 8.69 -4.57
C TYR A 124 -8.01 7.73 -3.38
N GLY A 125 -8.91 8.01 -2.42
CA GLY A 125 -9.07 7.25 -1.19
C GLY A 125 -7.92 7.41 -0.19
N LYS A 126 -6.90 8.19 -0.54
CA LYS A 126 -5.77 8.57 0.33
C LYS A 126 -5.23 7.42 1.20
N PRO A 127 -4.87 6.28 0.58
CA PRO A 127 -4.51 5.08 1.34
C PRO A 127 -3.35 5.34 2.30
N PHE A 128 -2.42 6.24 1.97
CA PHE A 128 -1.25 6.54 2.79
C PHE A 128 -1.33 7.90 3.51
N ASN A 129 -2.56 8.41 3.74
CA ASN A 129 -2.77 9.70 4.40
C ASN A 129 -2.13 9.77 5.79
N ARG A 130 -2.20 8.68 6.55
CA ARG A 130 -1.82 8.61 7.97
C ARG A 130 -0.54 7.80 8.22
N LEU A 131 0.32 7.60 7.20
CA LEU A 131 1.60 6.88 7.37
C LEU A 131 2.55 7.54 8.38
N ASP A 132 2.39 8.84 8.61
CA ASP A 132 3.13 9.59 9.63
C ASP A 132 2.76 9.21 11.08
N GLU A 133 1.69 8.45 11.28
CA GLU A 133 1.30 7.97 12.61
C GLU A 133 1.98 6.64 12.99
N LEU A 134 2.63 5.97 12.03
CA LEU A 134 3.31 4.69 12.27
C LEU A 134 4.51 4.88 13.19
N ARG A 135 4.76 3.87 14.01
CA ARG A 135 5.86 3.82 14.98
C ARG A 135 6.67 2.54 14.79
N PRO A 136 7.97 2.56 15.12
CA PRO A 136 8.77 1.34 15.17
C PRO A 136 8.07 0.23 15.99
N GLY A 137 8.06 -0.99 15.42
CA GLY A 137 7.36 -2.15 15.97
C GLY A 137 5.94 -2.36 15.46
N ASP A 138 5.28 -1.35 14.85
CA ASP A 138 3.94 -1.51 14.28
C ASP A 138 3.90 -2.60 13.22
N PRO A 139 2.88 -3.49 13.26
CA PRO A 139 2.71 -4.50 12.23
C PRO A 139 2.15 -3.90 10.93
N LEU A 140 2.78 -4.28 9.82
CA LEU A 140 2.33 -4.08 8.46
C LEU A 140 2.11 -5.46 7.88
N VAL A 141 0.84 -5.88 7.72
CA VAL A 141 0.50 -7.24 7.32
C VAL A 141 0.10 -7.24 5.86
N VAL A 142 0.83 -7.98 5.04
CA VAL A 142 0.51 -8.19 3.63
C VAL A 142 -0.13 -9.56 3.48
N GLU A 143 -1.41 -9.56 3.13
CA GLU A 143 -2.21 -10.75 2.90
C GLU A 143 -2.16 -11.13 1.42
N ILE A 144 -1.87 -12.41 1.13
CA ILE A 144 -2.04 -13.01 -0.20
C ILE A 144 -3.00 -14.21 -0.12
N SER A 145 -3.13 -14.98 -1.19
CA SER A 145 -4.12 -16.05 -1.30
C SER A 145 -4.06 -17.09 -0.17
N ASP A 146 -2.85 -17.51 0.25
CA ASP A 146 -2.63 -18.64 1.14
C ASP A 146 -1.93 -18.30 2.46
N ARG A 147 -1.45 -17.05 2.61
CA ARG A 147 -0.66 -16.64 3.78
C ARG A 147 -0.68 -15.16 4.05
N TYR A 148 -0.18 -14.80 5.23
CA TYR A 148 0.10 -13.45 5.68
C TYR A 148 1.61 -13.27 5.87
N PHE A 149 2.16 -12.17 5.39
CA PHE A 149 3.52 -11.71 5.67
C PHE A 149 3.43 -10.56 6.67
N VAL A 150 3.93 -10.78 7.86
CA VAL A 150 3.95 -9.76 8.93
C VAL A 150 5.29 -9.06 8.89
N TYR A 151 5.29 -7.81 8.47
CA TYR A 151 6.43 -6.93 8.57
C TYR A 151 6.31 -6.07 9.82
N ARG A 152 7.44 -5.70 10.42
CA ARG A 152 7.52 -4.73 11.52
C ARG A 152 8.15 -3.46 11.02
N MET A 153 7.47 -2.33 11.25
CA MET A 153 8.04 -1.02 10.96
C MET A 153 9.33 -0.85 11.72
N THR A 154 10.39 -0.36 11.08
CA THR A 154 11.70 -0.10 11.69
C THR A 154 11.96 1.38 11.86
N ARG A 155 11.73 2.17 10.83
CA ARG A 155 11.95 3.62 10.81
C ARG A 155 11.14 4.29 9.71
N SER A 156 11.04 5.62 9.80
CA SER A 156 10.55 6.46 8.71
C SER A 156 11.49 7.65 8.52
N GLU A 157 11.46 8.21 7.31
CA GLU A 157 12.22 9.41 6.99
C GLU A 157 11.51 10.25 5.92
N VAL A 158 11.90 11.51 5.80
CA VAL A 158 11.43 12.41 4.76
C VAL A 158 12.58 12.73 3.83
N VAL A 159 12.40 12.44 2.54
CA VAL A 159 13.45 12.56 1.53
C VAL A 159 13.01 13.42 0.35
N ALA A 160 13.97 13.84 -0.49
CA ALA A 160 13.67 14.48 -1.77
C ALA A 160 12.98 13.48 -2.72
N PRO A 161 12.12 13.93 -3.65
CA PRO A 161 11.45 13.05 -4.62
C PRO A 161 12.39 12.27 -5.53
N THR A 162 13.62 12.72 -5.65
CA THR A 162 14.69 12.12 -6.48
C THR A 162 15.44 10.98 -5.79
N ARG A 163 15.16 10.72 -4.50
CA ARG A 163 15.78 9.62 -3.72
C ARG A 163 15.18 8.28 -4.14
N LEU A 164 15.64 7.75 -5.28
CA LEU A 164 15.20 6.45 -5.80
C LEU A 164 15.89 5.27 -5.11
N ASP A 165 17.01 5.52 -4.44
CA ASP A 165 17.76 4.51 -3.69
C ASP A 165 16.97 3.83 -2.55
N VAL A 166 15.91 4.47 -2.06
CA VAL A 166 14.95 3.85 -1.12
C VAL A 166 14.23 2.63 -1.71
N THR A 167 14.19 2.51 -3.04
CA THR A 167 13.55 1.39 -3.75
C THR A 167 14.54 0.26 -4.11
N TYR A 168 15.82 0.41 -3.83
CA TYR A 168 16.83 -0.62 -4.14
C TYR A 168 16.55 -1.93 -3.37
N PRO A 169 17.05 -3.08 -3.86
CA PRO A 169 16.87 -4.38 -3.21
C PRO A 169 17.31 -4.38 -1.73
N VAL A 170 18.37 -3.62 -1.39
CA VAL A 170 18.70 -3.20 -0.03
C VAL A 170 18.53 -1.68 0.00
N PRO A 171 17.52 -1.15 0.68
CA PRO A 171 17.25 0.29 0.68
C PRO A 171 18.51 1.12 0.98
N GLU A 172 18.74 2.17 0.17
CA GLU A 172 19.84 3.12 0.28
C GLU A 172 21.25 2.53 0.07
N GLN A 173 21.37 1.26 -0.35
CA GLN A 173 22.65 0.59 -0.54
C GLN A 173 22.78 0.03 -1.95
N LEU A 174 23.31 0.87 -2.86
CA LEU A 174 23.52 0.51 -4.25
C LEU A 174 24.43 -0.74 -4.36
N GLY A 175 24.00 -1.70 -5.19
CA GLY A 175 24.78 -2.91 -5.52
C GLY A 175 24.92 -3.93 -4.39
N LYS A 176 24.34 -3.67 -3.22
CA LYS A 176 24.37 -4.66 -2.13
C LYS A 176 23.37 -5.79 -2.41
N THR A 177 23.84 -7.02 -2.26
CA THR A 177 23.00 -8.21 -2.36
C THR A 177 22.05 -8.29 -1.15
N PRO A 178 20.72 -8.40 -1.36
CA PRO A 178 19.78 -8.53 -0.26
C PRO A 178 19.91 -9.91 0.42
N THR A 179 19.79 -9.90 1.75
CA THR A 179 19.83 -11.11 2.59
C THR A 179 18.57 -11.26 3.45
N SER A 180 17.70 -10.27 3.43
CA SER A 180 16.45 -10.24 4.19
C SER A 180 15.31 -9.74 3.33
N ALA A 181 14.09 -10.09 3.70
CA ALA A 181 12.88 -9.52 3.12
C ALA A 181 12.54 -8.22 3.86
N VAL A 182 12.51 -7.11 3.14
CA VAL A 182 12.13 -5.80 3.67
C VAL A 182 10.97 -5.22 2.88
N MET A 183 10.30 -4.23 3.44
CA MET A 183 9.23 -3.49 2.80
C MET A 183 9.51 -2.00 2.90
N THR A 184 9.30 -1.30 1.79
CA THR A 184 9.36 0.16 1.73
C THR A 184 8.00 0.70 1.27
N MET A 185 7.43 1.62 2.04
CA MET A 185 6.22 2.35 1.63
C MET A 185 6.59 3.80 1.36
N THR A 186 6.04 4.38 0.28
CA THR A 186 6.33 5.75 -0.12
C THR A 186 5.06 6.53 -0.43
N THR A 187 5.03 7.78 -0.01
CA THR A 187 3.93 8.70 -0.29
C THR A 187 4.42 10.15 -0.39
N CYS A 188 3.61 11.03 -0.95
CA CYS A 188 3.89 12.47 -0.99
C CYS A 188 3.94 13.08 0.41
N ASN A 189 4.77 14.13 0.60
CA ASN A 189 4.91 14.86 1.86
C ASN A 189 5.30 16.34 1.58
N PRO A 190 4.81 17.31 2.41
CA PRO A 190 3.73 17.16 3.39
C PRO A 190 2.37 16.87 2.73
N LYS A 191 1.31 16.66 3.52
CA LYS A 191 -0.07 16.55 3.00
C LYS A 191 -0.37 17.76 2.13
N TYR A 192 -1.06 17.52 0.99
CA TYR A 192 -1.38 18.51 -0.04
C TYR A 192 -0.17 19.09 -0.81
N SER A 193 0.99 18.43 -0.72
CA SER A 193 2.21 18.81 -1.44
C SER A 193 3.00 17.59 -1.88
N ALA A 194 3.69 17.71 -3.02
CA ALA A 194 4.61 16.70 -3.54
C ALA A 194 6.09 17.10 -3.37
N LYS A 195 6.38 18.08 -2.48
CA LYS A 195 7.72 18.66 -2.31
C LYS A 195 8.75 17.63 -1.85
N THR A 196 8.34 16.71 -0.99
CA THR A 196 9.17 15.62 -0.48
C THR A 196 8.40 14.30 -0.54
N ARG A 197 9.04 13.23 -0.09
CA ARG A 197 8.40 11.91 0.12
C ARG A 197 8.57 11.50 1.58
N LEU A 198 7.50 10.97 2.17
CA LEU A 198 7.56 10.21 3.41
C LEU A 198 7.79 8.75 3.04
N ILE A 199 8.85 8.19 3.60
CA ILE A 199 9.25 6.80 3.44
C ILE A 199 9.07 6.08 4.78
N VAL A 200 8.50 4.89 4.73
CA VAL A 200 8.41 3.97 5.88
C VAL A 200 9.11 2.68 5.49
N PHE A 201 10.01 2.21 6.34
CA PHE A 201 10.73 0.95 6.18
C PHE A 201 10.26 -0.06 7.22
N ALA A 202 10.19 -1.31 6.79
CA ALA A 202 9.83 -2.43 7.66
C ALA A 202 10.64 -3.69 7.26
N THR A 203 10.80 -4.60 8.20
CA THR A 203 11.48 -5.89 7.99
C THR A 203 10.50 -7.02 8.25
N LEU A 204 10.56 -8.09 7.46
CA LEU A 204 9.74 -9.27 7.66
C LEU A 204 10.07 -9.91 9.00
N ASP A 205 9.05 -10.05 9.84
CA ASP A 205 9.11 -10.70 11.14
C ASP A 205 8.75 -12.19 11.03
N LYS A 206 7.57 -12.47 10.44
CA LYS A 206 7.07 -13.83 10.28
C LYS A 206 6.13 -13.99 9.10
N THR A 207 5.99 -15.25 8.68
CA THR A 207 4.97 -15.67 7.71
C THR A 207 3.97 -16.58 8.42
N VAL A 208 2.67 -16.31 8.25
CA VAL A 208 1.58 -17.08 8.85
C VAL A 208 0.72 -17.67 7.73
N MET A 209 0.57 -18.98 7.72
CA MET A 209 -0.32 -19.65 6.75
C MET A 209 -1.78 -19.40 7.10
N LYS A 210 -2.61 -19.15 6.10
CA LYS A 210 -4.06 -19.10 6.29
C LYS A 210 -4.59 -20.49 6.61
N ALA A 211 -5.43 -20.59 7.64
CA ALA A 211 -6.16 -21.79 8.02
C ALA A 211 -7.57 -21.41 8.51
N PRO A 212 -8.53 -22.33 8.48
CA PRO A 212 -9.84 -22.08 9.07
C PRO A 212 -9.71 -21.60 10.51
N GLY A 213 -10.34 -20.47 10.85
CA GLY A 213 -10.27 -19.85 12.18
C GLY A 213 -9.04 -18.97 12.45
N VAL A 214 -8.06 -18.93 11.56
CA VAL A 214 -6.91 -18.02 11.65
C VAL A 214 -7.27 -16.69 10.99
N GLY A 215 -7.48 -15.67 11.82
CA GLY A 215 -7.68 -14.29 11.35
C GLY A 215 -6.37 -13.61 10.91
N VAL A 216 -6.48 -12.38 10.41
CA VAL A 216 -5.31 -11.55 10.10
C VAL A 216 -4.48 -11.34 11.38
N PRO A 217 -3.17 -11.63 11.38
CA PRO A 217 -2.32 -11.51 12.57
C PRO A 217 -1.98 -10.02 12.84
N LEU A 218 -2.88 -9.33 13.52
CA LEU A 218 -2.80 -7.88 13.77
C LEU A 218 -2.15 -7.52 15.12
N GLU A 219 -1.74 -8.51 15.92
CA GLU A 219 -1.14 -8.27 17.24
C GLU A 219 0.17 -7.47 17.11
N PRO A 220 0.37 -6.45 18.00
CA PRO A 220 1.68 -5.85 18.18
C PRO A 220 2.66 -6.95 18.62
N GLY A 221 3.86 -6.99 18.07
CA GLY A 221 4.86 -7.95 18.55
C GLY A 221 5.14 -7.75 20.03
N GLU A 222 5.25 -8.84 20.77
CA GLU A 222 5.90 -8.82 22.09
C GLU A 222 7.34 -8.35 21.86
N GLY A 223 7.64 -7.13 22.31
CA GLY A 223 8.96 -6.49 22.22
C GLY A 223 9.89 -6.99 23.31
#